data_171919774c8c18fb436eca3c93126099
#
_entry.id   171919774c8c18fb436eca3c93126099
#
_cell.length_a   1.000
_cell.length_b   1.000
_cell.length_c   1.000
_cell.angle_alpha   90.00
_cell.angle_beta   90.00
_cell.angle_gamma   90.00
#
_symmetry.space_group_name_H-M   'P 1'
#
loop_
_entity.id
_entity.type
_entity.pdbx_description
1 polymer ?
#
loop_
_entity_poly.entity_id
_entity_poly.type
_entity_poly.pdbx_seq_one_letter_code
_entity_poly.pdbx_strand_id
1 'polypeptide(L)'
;MALLYNDQIWFIARKAVILLFNCLKPFFEKLMMMEIDKTIDAAFEPLSSAVASIVFYSVSLMGLDISLILVWLVVAALCFTIYFDFVNFRYFRHAIELLRGKHDNQQADGEINRFQGLMTSLSGTVGLGNIAGVAVAISLGGPGAAFWMAVMGLFAMSTKFAEVTLGVKYRQHGSKQHPEKISGGPMYYLRSVFERYGKRRLGQFMAGLFAVCCIGGTLGAGSLFQVNQAYQQALIVTGGDASFWANKGWLFGLLTAFLVGLVILGGIQWIAAVASRIVPIMAMLYMVTGMIVIGIHYENIFGALQQIFELALCPQAGIGALMGALLVGVQRASFSNEAGVGSSAIAHSAVRTDKPISQGLVGMLGPFIDTVIICMVTALVIVISGTYIEGNGMEGIALTSRAFASAIDWFPYVLAITVFLFAYSTMISWSYYGLKCATYLFGEDDKIETIYKMMYCGFIVIGASAELSNIILFTDAMVLAMAIPNIIGLYLLAPEIKRDLQVYAQSFKVK
;
A
#
# COMPACT_ATOMS: atom_id res chain seq x y z
N MET A 1 12.65 51.45 -21.35
CA MET A 1 13.88 50.80 -20.80
C MET A 1 13.57 49.48 -20.06
N ALA A 2 12.48 49.31 -19.32
CA ALA A 2 12.17 48.07 -18.60
C ALA A 2 11.81 46.86 -19.51
N LEU A 3 11.24 47.08 -20.68
CA LEU A 3 10.88 46.03 -21.63
C LEU A 3 12.09 45.43 -22.38
N LEU A 4 13.13 46.19 -22.62
CA LEU A 4 14.38 45.72 -23.25
C LEU A 4 15.28 44.92 -22.29
N TYR A 5 15.11 45.10 -20.98
CA TYR A 5 15.85 44.33 -19.97
C TYR A 5 15.30 42.91 -19.78
N ASN A 6 14.01 42.72 -19.94
CA ASN A 6 13.34 41.42 -19.85
C ASN A 6 13.70 40.49 -21.00
N ASP A 7 13.83 41.02 -22.24
CA ASP A 7 14.19 40.22 -23.42
C ASP A 7 15.65 39.72 -23.38
N GLN A 8 16.57 40.51 -22.81
CA GLN A 8 17.95 40.05 -22.63
C GLN A 8 18.09 38.95 -21.56
N ILE A 9 17.38 39.06 -20.46
CA ILE A 9 17.38 38.04 -19.43
C ILE A 9 16.78 36.74 -19.98
N TRP A 10 15.69 36.83 -20.74
CA TRP A 10 15.06 35.67 -21.37
C TRP A 10 15.98 34.99 -22.41
N PHE A 11 16.71 35.79 -23.17
CA PHE A 11 17.67 35.30 -24.17
C PHE A 11 18.91 34.65 -23.54
N ILE A 12 19.39 35.18 -22.41
CA ILE A 12 20.51 34.61 -21.63
C ILE A 12 20.06 33.32 -20.96
N ALA A 13 18.87 33.28 -20.34
CA ALA A 13 18.30 32.11 -19.73
C ALA A 13 18.07 30.98 -20.76
N ARG A 14 17.55 31.31 -21.93
CA ARG A 14 17.36 30.37 -23.06
C ARG A 14 18.71 29.81 -23.56
N LYS A 15 19.73 30.65 -23.71
CA LYS A 15 21.10 30.20 -24.09
C LYS A 15 21.72 29.32 -22.99
N ALA A 16 21.55 29.66 -21.73
CA ALA A 16 22.05 28.87 -20.61
C ALA A 16 21.39 27.50 -20.55
N VAL A 17 20.07 27.42 -20.76
CA VAL A 17 19.31 26.17 -20.83
C VAL A 17 19.77 25.32 -22.03
N ILE A 18 19.96 25.91 -23.20
CA ILE A 18 20.45 25.21 -24.40
C ILE A 18 21.90 24.71 -24.21
N LEU A 19 22.77 25.51 -23.59
CA LEU A 19 24.14 25.11 -23.26
C LEU A 19 24.17 23.97 -22.21
N LEU A 20 23.33 24.09 -21.17
CA LEU A 20 23.16 23.02 -20.18
C LEU A 20 22.66 21.72 -20.82
N PHE A 21 21.70 21.83 -21.72
CA PHE A 21 21.15 20.68 -22.47
C PHE A 21 22.22 20.05 -23.39
N ASN A 22 23.01 20.84 -24.08
CA ASN A 22 24.09 20.35 -24.95
C ASN A 22 25.29 19.76 -24.17
N CYS A 23 25.61 20.30 -22.99
CA CYS A 23 26.63 19.72 -22.10
C CYS A 23 26.16 18.41 -21.45
N LEU A 24 24.86 18.30 -21.15
CA LEU A 24 24.30 17.10 -20.53
C LEU A 24 23.94 16.02 -21.56
N LYS A 25 23.74 16.40 -22.85
CA LYS A 25 23.37 15.50 -23.94
C LYS A 25 24.31 14.29 -24.07
N PRO A 26 25.67 14.42 -24.12
CA PRO A 26 26.57 13.28 -24.21
C PRO A 26 26.58 12.43 -22.93
N PHE A 27 26.32 13.04 -21.78
CA PHE A 27 26.14 12.31 -20.53
C PHE A 27 24.84 11.47 -20.54
N PHE A 28 23.74 12.05 -21.03
CA PHE A 28 22.46 11.34 -21.21
C PHE A 28 22.54 10.28 -22.32
N GLU A 29 23.24 10.54 -23.43
CA GLU A 29 23.43 9.54 -24.50
C GLU A 29 24.29 8.36 -24.00
N LYS A 30 25.32 8.61 -23.19
CA LYS A 30 26.11 7.56 -22.56
C LYS A 30 25.32 6.79 -21.49
N LEU A 31 24.44 7.47 -20.76
CA LEU A 31 23.48 6.85 -19.84
C LEU A 31 22.44 5.99 -20.59
N MET A 32 21.98 6.43 -21.76
CA MET A 32 21.03 5.70 -22.61
C MET A 32 21.67 4.48 -23.32
N MET A 33 22.97 4.49 -23.56
CA MET A 33 23.70 3.35 -24.16
C MET A 33 24.09 2.27 -23.11
N MET A 34 24.08 2.60 -21.84
CA MET A 34 24.22 1.59 -20.80
C MET A 34 22.85 0.91 -20.63
N GLU A 35 22.81 -0.41 -20.64
CA GLU A 35 21.64 -1.21 -20.26
C GLU A 35 21.43 -1.06 -18.73
N ILE A 36 21.13 0.19 -18.30
CA ILE A 36 21.01 0.56 -16.89
C ILE A 36 19.95 -0.31 -16.24
N ASP A 37 18.85 -0.56 -16.93
CA ASP A 37 17.75 -1.35 -16.44
C ASP A 37 18.19 -2.77 -16.11
N LYS A 38 18.92 -3.45 -17.01
CA LYS A 38 19.49 -4.79 -16.75
C LYS A 38 20.53 -4.80 -15.63
N THR A 39 21.34 -3.75 -15.53
CA THR A 39 22.37 -3.66 -14.49
C THR A 39 21.75 -3.47 -13.09
N ILE A 40 20.69 -2.67 -13.00
CA ILE A 40 19.92 -2.46 -11.78
C ILE A 40 19.25 -3.77 -11.38
N ASP A 41 18.63 -4.45 -12.32
CA ASP A 41 17.90 -5.70 -12.08
C ASP A 41 18.84 -6.81 -11.61
N ALA A 42 19.96 -7.00 -12.26
CA ALA A 42 20.99 -7.96 -11.87
C ALA A 42 21.63 -7.67 -10.49
N ALA A 43 21.70 -6.39 -10.09
CA ALA A 43 22.18 -6.01 -8.77
C ALA A 43 21.12 -6.22 -7.68
N PHE A 44 19.84 -6.15 -8.06
CA PHE A 44 18.70 -6.24 -7.13
C PHE A 44 18.24 -7.68 -6.87
N GLU A 45 18.36 -8.58 -7.86
CA GLU A 45 17.96 -9.98 -7.80
C GLU A 45 18.55 -10.76 -6.60
N PRO A 46 19.85 -10.69 -6.27
CA PRO A 46 20.40 -11.43 -5.14
C PRO A 46 19.81 -10.98 -3.80
N LEU A 47 19.54 -9.67 -3.65
CA LEU A 47 18.95 -9.11 -2.44
C LEU A 47 17.50 -9.55 -2.30
N SER A 48 16.71 -9.48 -3.37
CA SER A 48 15.31 -9.89 -3.37
C SER A 48 15.16 -11.37 -3.07
N SER A 49 15.99 -12.22 -3.68
CA SER A 49 15.99 -13.67 -3.48
C SER A 49 16.41 -14.06 -2.06
N ALA A 50 17.44 -13.40 -1.49
CA ALA A 50 17.88 -13.67 -0.12
C ALA A 50 16.81 -13.30 0.92
N VAL A 51 16.17 -12.15 0.79
CA VAL A 51 15.08 -11.73 1.71
C VAL A 51 13.87 -12.64 1.55
N ALA A 52 13.48 -12.95 0.32
CA ALA A 52 12.33 -13.81 0.03
C ALA A 52 12.51 -15.23 0.58
N SER A 53 13.70 -15.82 0.48
CA SER A 53 13.97 -17.17 1.00
C SER A 53 13.77 -17.28 2.52
N ILE A 54 14.01 -16.19 3.26
CA ILE A 54 13.79 -16.12 4.69
C ILE A 54 12.31 -15.93 5.02
N VAL A 55 11.67 -14.97 4.36
CA VAL A 55 10.29 -14.56 4.68
C VAL A 55 9.27 -15.60 4.21
N PHE A 56 9.45 -16.13 3.00
CA PHE A 56 8.58 -17.15 2.41
C PHE A 56 9.01 -18.59 2.76
N TYR A 57 9.73 -18.74 3.88
CA TYR A 57 10.05 -20.09 4.34
C TYR A 57 8.78 -20.92 4.42
N SER A 58 8.75 -22.01 3.67
CA SER A 58 7.60 -22.91 3.51
C SER A 58 7.86 -24.26 4.10
N VAL A 59 6.79 -24.88 4.57
CA VAL A 59 6.80 -26.26 5.04
C VAL A 59 5.94 -27.08 4.10
N SER A 60 6.53 -28.15 3.54
CA SER A 60 5.78 -29.08 2.71
C SER A 60 4.86 -29.94 3.56
N LEU A 61 3.56 -29.72 3.40
CA LEU A 61 2.51 -30.50 4.08
C LEU A 61 1.60 -31.12 3.02
N MET A 62 1.49 -32.46 3.01
CA MET A 62 0.68 -33.20 2.03
C MET A 62 1.01 -32.87 0.55
N GLY A 63 2.29 -32.56 0.24
CA GLY A 63 2.73 -32.21 -1.13
C GLY A 63 2.45 -30.76 -1.54
N LEU A 64 2.07 -29.91 -0.59
CA LEU A 64 1.85 -28.47 -0.79
C LEU A 64 2.87 -27.68 0.05
N ASP A 65 3.51 -26.69 -0.58
CA ASP A 65 4.43 -25.80 0.10
C ASP A 65 3.64 -24.61 0.70
N ILE A 66 3.46 -24.66 2.03
CA ILE A 66 2.69 -23.66 2.76
C ILE A 66 3.66 -22.67 3.42
N SER A 67 3.60 -21.42 2.99
CA SER A 67 4.40 -20.34 3.58
C SER A 67 3.92 -20.03 5.00
N LEU A 68 4.84 -20.10 5.98
CA LEU A 68 4.52 -19.87 7.39
C LEU A 68 4.01 -18.45 7.67
N ILE A 69 4.49 -17.46 6.93
CA ILE A 69 4.04 -16.07 7.13
C ILE A 69 2.56 -15.88 6.76
N LEU A 70 2.06 -16.61 5.73
CA LEU A 70 0.65 -16.55 5.35
C LEU A 70 -0.24 -17.21 6.42
N VAL A 71 0.19 -18.36 6.94
CA VAL A 71 -0.50 -19.01 8.07
C VAL A 71 -0.55 -18.08 9.28
N TRP A 72 0.57 -17.42 9.60
CA TRP A 72 0.66 -16.46 10.70
C TRP A 72 -0.35 -15.32 10.59
N LEU A 73 -0.52 -14.75 9.38
CA LEU A 73 -1.46 -13.68 9.09
C LEU A 73 -2.93 -14.15 9.20
N VAL A 74 -3.26 -15.32 8.63
CA VAL A 74 -4.61 -15.90 8.71
C VAL A 74 -5.00 -16.18 10.17
N VAL A 75 -4.10 -16.87 10.91
CA VAL A 75 -4.33 -17.19 12.32
C VAL A 75 -4.51 -15.91 13.14
N ALA A 76 -3.69 -14.88 12.90
CA ALA A 76 -3.84 -13.60 13.59
C ALA A 76 -5.20 -12.94 13.31
N ALA A 77 -5.61 -12.87 12.04
CA ALA A 77 -6.87 -12.25 11.65
C ALA A 77 -8.09 -12.96 12.27
N LEU A 78 -8.08 -14.30 12.27
CA LEU A 78 -9.12 -15.11 12.92
C LEU A 78 -9.11 -14.95 14.45
N CYS A 79 -7.93 -15.07 15.07
CA CYS A 79 -7.79 -14.93 16.53
C CYS A 79 -8.28 -13.55 16.99
N PHE A 80 -7.87 -12.46 16.35
CA PHE A 80 -8.30 -11.12 16.76
C PHE A 80 -9.78 -10.88 16.50
N THR A 81 -10.35 -11.45 15.44
CA THR A 81 -11.79 -11.33 15.19
C THR A 81 -12.60 -12.02 16.31
N ILE A 82 -12.22 -13.23 16.69
CA ILE A 82 -12.88 -13.97 17.76
C ILE A 82 -12.60 -13.31 19.13
N TYR A 83 -11.35 -12.94 19.40
CA TYR A 83 -10.93 -12.38 20.67
C TYR A 83 -11.58 -11.03 21.01
N PHE A 84 -11.79 -10.18 20.00
CA PHE A 84 -12.49 -8.91 20.16
C PHE A 84 -14.01 -9.00 19.90
N ASP A 85 -14.58 -10.21 20.02
CA ASP A 85 -16.02 -10.45 19.92
C ASP A 85 -16.63 -9.90 18.64
N PHE A 86 -15.97 -10.15 17.49
CA PHE A 86 -16.40 -9.69 16.17
C PHE A 86 -16.56 -8.17 16.08
N VAL A 87 -15.58 -7.42 16.57
CA VAL A 87 -15.56 -5.96 16.60
C VAL A 87 -15.84 -5.34 15.23
N ASN A 88 -15.38 -5.97 14.16
CA ASN A 88 -15.58 -5.55 12.77
C ASN A 88 -17.06 -5.50 12.35
N PHE A 89 -17.90 -6.39 12.84
CA PHE A 89 -19.34 -6.37 12.57
C PHE A 89 -20.11 -5.55 13.60
N ARG A 90 -19.82 -5.75 14.89
CA ARG A 90 -20.56 -5.09 15.99
C ARG A 90 -20.43 -3.57 16.00
N TYR A 91 -19.27 -3.04 15.65
CA TYR A 91 -18.99 -1.61 15.70
C TYR A 91 -18.90 -0.94 14.33
N PHE A 92 -19.26 -1.65 13.25
CA PHE A 92 -19.15 -1.13 11.88
C PHE A 92 -19.94 0.18 11.69
N ARG A 93 -21.20 0.20 12.11
CA ARG A 93 -22.04 1.41 12.04
C ARG A 93 -21.45 2.56 12.87
N HIS A 94 -20.98 2.24 14.08
CA HIS A 94 -20.38 3.23 14.95
C HIS A 94 -19.07 3.81 14.35
N ALA A 95 -18.27 2.98 13.70
CA ALA A 95 -17.07 3.44 12.99
C ALA A 95 -17.39 4.46 11.88
N ILE A 96 -18.49 4.24 11.12
CA ILE A 96 -18.96 5.21 10.12
C ILE A 96 -19.43 6.51 10.79
N GLU A 97 -20.10 6.44 11.93
CA GLU A 97 -20.51 7.64 12.67
C GLU A 97 -19.32 8.45 13.18
N LEU A 98 -18.28 7.77 13.67
CA LEU A 98 -17.02 8.40 14.08
C LEU A 98 -16.30 9.07 12.90
N LEU A 99 -16.28 8.41 11.73
CA LEU A 99 -15.69 8.97 10.52
C LEU A 99 -16.40 10.25 10.05
N ARG A 100 -17.70 10.34 10.27
CA ARG A 100 -18.51 11.54 9.97
C ARG A 100 -18.31 12.69 10.96
N GLY A 101 -17.36 12.58 11.89
CA GLY A 101 -17.01 13.61 12.86
C GLY A 101 -17.89 13.63 14.12
N LYS A 102 -18.78 12.64 14.32
CA LYS A 102 -19.47 12.52 15.60
C LYS A 102 -18.44 12.25 16.72
N HIS A 103 -18.50 13.01 17.79
CA HIS A 103 -17.61 12.91 18.95
C HIS A 103 -16.14 13.33 18.71
N ASP A 104 -15.88 14.19 17.72
CA ASP A 104 -14.55 14.78 17.55
C ASP A 104 -14.24 15.81 18.65
N ASN A 105 -13.08 15.65 19.27
CA ASN A 105 -12.52 16.64 20.18
C ASN A 105 -11.44 17.45 19.45
N GLN A 106 -11.77 18.71 19.12
CA GLN A 106 -10.83 19.60 18.41
C GLN A 106 -9.62 20.03 19.25
N GLN A 107 -9.72 19.87 20.58
CA GLN A 107 -8.63 20.21 21.52
C GLN A 107 -7.71 19.04 21.82
N ALA A 108 -8.01 17.84 21.30
CA ALA A 108 -7.15 16.68 21.49
C ALA A 108 -5.84 16.83 20.71
N ASP A 109 -4.78 16.21 21.24
CA ASP A 109 -3.47 16.16 20.58
C ASP A 109 -3.52 15.44 19.23
N GLY A 110 -2.83 15.97 18.24
CA GLY A 110 -2.75 15.40 16.89
C GLY A 110 -2.46 16.45 15.83
N GLU A 111 -1.90 16.00 14.70
CA GLU A 111 -1.53 16.85 13.58
C GLU A 111 -2.63 16.93 12.51
N ILE A 112 -3.44 15.87 12.37
CA ILE A 112 -4.48 15.71 11.33
C ILE A 112 -5.81 15.26 11.93
N ASN A 113 -6.93 15.47 11.21
CA ASN A 113 -8.24 14.99 11.66
C ASN A 113 -8.47 13.51 11.31
N ARG A 114 -9.56 12.90 11.82
CA ARG A 114 -9.88 11.47 11.62
C ARG A 114 -10.05 11.09 10.17
N PHE A 115 -10.77 11.92 9.40
CA PHE A 115 -10.97 11.70 7.96
C PHE A 115 -9.63 11.73 7.22
N GLN A 116 -8.79 12.73 7.49
CA GLN A 116 -7.46 12.83 6.92
C GLN A 116 -6.59 11.61 7.29
N GLY A 117 -6.66 11.13 8.54
CA GLY A 117 -5.93 9.94 8.97
C GLY A 117 -6.37 8.68 8.23
N LEU A 118 -7.68 8.46 8.07
CA LEU A 118 -8.19 7.35 7.27
C LEU A 118 -7.81 7.50 5.80
N MET A 119 -7.95 8.69 5.21
CA MET A 119 -7.59 8.91 3.81
C MET A 119 -6.08 8.74 3.57
N THR A 120 -5.22 9.16 4.51
CA THR A 120 -3.77 8.91 4.43
C THR A 120 -3.45 7.41 4.52
N SER A 121 -4.11 6.69 5.40
CA SER A 121 -3.98 5.24 5.50
C SER A 121 -4.50 4.54 4.25
N LEU A 122 -5.69 4.90 3.76
CA LEU A 122 -6.25 4.39 2.50
C LEU A 122 -5.39 4.77 1.29
N SER A 123 -4.80 5.94 1.27
CA SER A 123 -3.84 6.35 0.24
C SER A 123 -2.63 5.40 0.18
N GLY A 124 -2.19 4.86 1.31
CA GLY A 124 -1.14 3.85 1.35
C GLY A 124 -1.60 2.49 0.86
N THR A 125 -2.81 2.06 1.24
CA THR A 125 -3.35 0.72 0.94
C THR A 125 -4.08 0.66 -0.39
N VAL A 126 -4.93 1.64 -0.72
CA VAL A 126 -5.64 1.73 -2.00
C VAL A 126 -4.67 2.22 -3.08
N GLY A 127 -3.88 1.30 -3.57
CA GLY A 127 -2.84 1.50 -4.56
C GLY A 127 -2.98 0.52 -5.73
N LEU A 128 -1.88 0.28 -6.43
CA LEU A 128 -1.88 -0.67 -7.54
C LEU A 128 -1.99 -2.13 -7.08
N GLY A 129 -1.87 -2.41 -5.78
CA GLY A 129 -2.24 -3.70 -5.18
C GLY A 129 -3.70 -4.08 -5.44
N ASN A 130 -4.61 -3.10 -5.48
CA ASN A 130 -6.04 -3.30 -5.73
C ASN A 130 -6.39 -3.49 -7.20
N ILE A 131 -5.52 -3.13 -8.11
CA ILE A 131 -5.74 -3.20 -9.56
C ILE A 131 -4.83 -4.27 -10.15
N ALA A 132 -3.53 -4.04 -10.21
CA ALA A 132 -2.54 -4.97 -10.73
C ALA A 132 -2.37 -6.21 -9.81
N GLY A 133 -2.39 -6.02 -8.48
CA GLY A 133 -2.27 -7.12 -7.53
C GLY A 133 -3.44 -8.10 -7.57
N VAL A 134 -4.67 -7.63 -7.82
CA VAL A 134 -5.83 -8.50 -8.04
C VAL A 134 -5.71 -9.29 -9.35
N ALA A 135 -5.21 -8.63 -10.41
CA ALA A 135 -4.92 -9.31 -11.67
C ALA A 135 -3.90 -10.43 -11.47
N VAL A 136 -2.81 -10.18 -10.74
CA VAL A 136 -1.83 -11.20 -10.34
C VAL A 136 -2.50 -12.33 -9.54
N ALA A 137 -3.41 -12.00 -8.60
CA ALA A 137 -4.14 -13.02 -7.84
C ALA A 137 -4.95 -13.95 -8.74
N ILE A 138 -5.66 -13.39 -9.72
CA ILE A 138 -6.49 -14.18 -10.64
C ILE A 138 -5.62 -14.96 -11.63
N SER A 139 -4.50 -14.39 -12.10
CA SER A 139 -3.58 -15.09 -13.01
C SER A 139 -2.94 -16.32 -12.36
N LEU A 140 -2.54 -16.23 -11.08
CA LEU A 140 -1.84 -17.28 -10.35
C LEU A 140 -2.78 -18.25 -9.63
N GLY A 141 -3.83 -17.74 -9.01
CA GLY A 141 -4.75 -18.51 -8.15
C GLY A 141 -6.13 -18.75 -8.75
N GLY A 142 -6.37 -18.27 -9.98
CA GLY A 142 -7.68 -18.31 -10.64
C GLY A 142 -8.71 -17.39 -9.97
N PRO A 143 -9.96 -17.34 -10.50
CA PRO A 143 -11.06 -16.55 -9.95
C PRO A 143 -11.36 -16.80 -8.47
N GLY A 144 -11.13 -18.02 -7.96
CA GLY A 144 -11.32 -18.40 -6.56
C GLY A 144 -10.45 -17.61 -5.58
N ALA A 145 -9.29 -17.09 -6.02
CA ALA A 145 -8.45 -16.25 -5.19
C ALA A 145 -9.16 -14.96 -4.74
N ALA A 146 -10.04 -14.40 -5.59
CA ALA A 146 -10.82 -13.21 -5.25
C ALA A 146 -11.76 -13.44 -4.05
N PHE A 147 -12.40 -14.62 -3.97
CA PHE A 147 -13.22 -14.99 -2.81
C PHE A 147 -12.39 -14.96 -1.52
N TRP A 148 -11.22 -15.58 -1.54
CA TRP A 148 -10.35 -15.63 -0.36
C TRP A 148 -9.77 -14.27 0.00
N MET A 149 -9.54 -13.40 -0.99
CA MET A 149 -9.19 -12.00 -0.73
C MET A 149 -10.29 -11.28 0.06
N ALA A 150 -11.56 -11.40 -0.37
CA ALA A 150 -12.68 -10.76 0.32
C ALA A 150 -12.86 -11.29 1.75
N VAL A 151 -12.78 -12.62 1.93
CA VAL A 151 -12.88 -13.26 3.25
C VAL A 151 -11.76 -12.79 4.16
N MET A 152 -10.51 -12.79 3.69
CA MET A 152 -9.38 -12.29 4.46
C MET A 152 -9.53 -10.79 4.78
N GLY A 153 -10.04 -9.99 3.86
CA GLY A 153 -10.33 -8.57 4.07
C GLY A 153 -11.30 -8.32 5.24
N LEU A 154 -12.35 -9.13 5.36
CA LEU A 154 -13.31 -9.03 6.46
C LEU A 154 -12.69 -9.37 7.82
N PHE A 155 -11.88 -10.42 7.91
CA PHE A 155 -11.20 -10.79 9.17
C PHE A 155 -10.05 -9.81 9.49
N ALA A 156 -9.37 -9.32 8.49
CA ALA A 156 -8.30 -8.33 8.60
C ALA A 156 -8.72 -7.02 9.28
N MET A 157 -10.01 -6.66 9.20
CA MET A 157 -10.57 -5.48 9.89
C MET A 157 -10.28 -5.49 11.39
N SER A 158 -10.38 -6.65 12.05
CA SER A 158 -10.13 -6.78 13.49
C SER A 158 -8.65 -6.62 13.84
N THR A 159 -7.75 -7.10 12.97
CA THR A 159 -6.32 -6.87 13.11
C THR A 159 -5.98 -5.39 12.95
N LYS A 160 -6.55 -4.75 11.92
CA LYS A 160 -6.37 -3.31 11.66
C LYS A 160 -6.88 -2.45 12.83
N PHE A 161 -8.02 -2.82 13.43
CA PHE A 161 -8.52 -2.20 14.66
C PHE A 161 -7.47 -2.21 15.77
N ALA A 162 -6.85 -3.36 16.02
CA ALA A 162 -5.82 -3.49 17.06
C ALA A 162 -4.59 -2.65 16.76
N GLU A 163 -4.07 -2.71 15.53
CA GLU A 163 -2.90 -1.93 15.09
C GLU A 163 -3.09 -0.43 15.29
N VAL A 164 -4.19 0.09 14.78
CA VAL A 164 -4.48 1.52 14.84
C VAL A 164 -4.71 1.97 16.28
N THR A 165 -5.41 1.17 17.09
CA THR A 165 -5.60 1.45 18.52
C THR A 165 -4.26 1.60 19.22
N LEU A 166 -3.33 0.65 19.02
CA LEU A 166 -2.01 0.70 19.65
C LEU A 166 -1.14 1.82 19.10
N GLY A 167 -1.21 2.08 17.79
CA GLY A 167 -0.48 3.18 17.16
C GLY A 167 -0.79 4.54 17.81
N VAL A 168 -2.08 4.79 18.10
CA VAL A 168 -2.52 6.01 18.80
C VAL A 168 -2.17 5.95 20.28
N LYS A 169 -2.39 4.81 20.94
CA LYS A 169 -2.20 4.67 22.40
C LYS A 169 -0.74 4.83 22.83
N TYR A 170 0.19 4.34 22.02
CA TYR A 170 1.63 4.34 22.33
C TYR A 170 2.41 5.41 21.55
N ARG A 171 1.72 6.36 20.94
CA ARG A 171 2.36 7.48 20.25
C ARG A 171 3.15 8.34 21.23
N GLN A 172 4.19 8.96 20.74
CA GLN A 172 5.07 9.85 21.48
C GLN A 172 5.10 11.22 20.82
N HIS A 173 5.25 12.26 21.62
CA HIS A 173 5.56 13.59 21.11
C HIS A 173 7.00 13.65 20.65
N GLY A 174 7.26 14.48 19.66
CA GLY A 174 8.58 14.64 19.08
C GLY A 174 9.62 15.18 20.06
N SER A 175 10.81 15.42 19.55
CA SER A 175 11.94 15.92 20.31
C SER A 175 11.67 17.32 20.89
N LYS A 176 12.55 17.78 21.79
CA LYS A 176 12.47 19.15 22.32
C LYS A 176 12.54 20.24 21.24
N GLN A 177 13.11 19.89 20.07
CA GLN A 177 13.21 20.79 18.91
C GLN A 177 11.90 20.86 18.10
N HIS A 178 11.13 19.76 18.09
CA HIS A 178 9.89 19.62 17.35
C HIS A 178 8.80 18.98 18.22
N PRO A 179 8.37 19.65 19.32
CA PRO A 179 7.39 19.09 20.25
C PRO A 179 6.01 18.87 19.62
N GLU A 180 5.71 19.56 18.51
CA GLU A 180 4.47 19.46 17.75
C GLU A 180 4.38 18.19 16.90
N LYS A 181 5.52 17.58 16.56
CA LYS A 181 5.53 16.33 15.77
C LYS A 181 5.08 15.17 16.63
N ILE A 182 4.23 14.34 16.07
CA ILE A 182 3.78 13.09 16.69
C ILE A 182 4.39 11.90 15.96
N SER A 183 4.88 10.93 16.72
CA SER A 183 5.46 9.71 16.20
C SER A 183 4.85 8.50 16.89
N GLY A 184 4.36 7.54 16.11
CA GLY A 184 3.76 6.30 16.62
C GLY A 184 3.92 5.17 15.61
N GLY A 185 3.46 3.99 15.99
CA GLY A 185 3.55 2.81 15.18
C GLY A 185 4.15 1.64 15.94
N PRO A 186 4.35 0.47 15.26
CA PRO A 186 4.82 -0.76 15.89
C PRO A 186 6.12 -0.62 16.68
N MET A 187 7.07 0.18 16.21
CA MET A 187 8.34 0.37 16.87
C MET A 187 8.18 0.91 18.31
N TYR A 188 7.16 1.70 18.58
CA TYR A 188 6.92 2.29 19.90
C TYR A 188 6.22 1.30 20.85
N TYR A 189 5.14 0.64 20.43
CA TYR A 189 4.46 -0.30 21.30
C TYR A 189 5.23 -1.62 21.49
N LEU A 190 6.01 -2.08 20.50
CA LEU A 190 6.92 -3.22 20.65
C LEU A 190 7.95 -2.95 21.73
N ARG A 191 8.64 -1.80 21.66
CA ARG A 191 9.59 -1.42 22.69
C ARG A 191 8.94 -1.37 24.08
N SER A 192 7.78 -0.73 24.18
CA SER A 192 7.06 -0.55 25.44
C SER A 192 6.60 -1.87 26.06
N VAL A 193 6.01 -2.78 25.27
CA VAL A 193 5.49 -4.05 25.80
C VAL A 193 6.61 -4.95 26.31
N PHE A 194 7.70 -5.11 25.56
CA PHE A 194 8.83 -5.93 26.01
C PHE A 194 9.56 -5.34 27.22
N GLU A 195 9.61 -4.01 27.36
CA GLU A 195 10.17 -3.34 28.52
C GLU A 195 9.36 -3.66 29.80
N ARG A 196 8.03 -3.71 29.71
CA ARG A 196 7.15 -4.14 30.82
C ARG A 196 7.41 -5.59 31.26
N TYR A 197 7.82 -6.46 30.33
CA TYR A 197 8.22 -7.84 30.65
C TYR A 197 9.70 -7.97 31.06
N GLY A 198 10.40 -6.87 31.31
CA GLY A 198 11.82 -6.86 31.65
C GLY A 198 12.77 -7.27 30.52
N LYS A 199 12.27 -7.38 29.29
CA LYS A 199 13.03 -7.81 28.10
C LYS A 199 13.37 -6.63 27.17
N ARG A 200 13.89 -5.54 27.73
CA ARG A 200 14.17 -4.29 27.00
C ARG A 200 14.98 -4.49 25.72
N ARG A 201 16.05 -5.32 25.76
CA ARG A 201 16.91 -5.58 24.59
C ARG A 201 16.13 -6.26 23.45
N LEU A 202 15.26 -7.23 23.79
CA LEU A 202 14.41 -7.90 22.80
C LEU A 202 13.40 -6.91 22.19
N GLY A 203 12.84 -6.03 23.01
CA GLY A 203 11.94 -4.96 22.52
C GLY A 203 12.63 -4.01 21.54
N GLN A 204 13.86 -3.60 21.85
CA GLN A 204 14.65 -2.77 20.95
C GLN A 204 14.98 -3.48 19.62
N PHE A 205 15.32 -4.77 19.70
CA PHE A 205 15.59 -5.60 18.51
C PHE A 205 14.32 -5.74 17.64
N MET A 206 13.18 -6.10 18.23
CA MET A 206 11.92 -6.25 17.49
C MET A 206 11.43 -4.94 16.87
N ALA A 207 11.56 -3.84 17.60
CA ALA A 207 11.24 -2.51 17.08
C ALA A 207 12.18 -2.07 15.94
N GLY A 208 13.47 -2.35 16.08
CA GLY A 208 14.47 -2.11 15.03
C GLY A 208 14.22 -2.97 13.79
N LEU A 209 13.95 -4.26 13.97
CA LEU A 209 13.59 -5.19 12.90
C LEU A 209 12.38 -4.68 12.12
N PHE A 210 11.30 -4.30 12.83
CA PHE A 210 10.13 -3.69 12.21
C PHE A 210 10.50 -2.47 11.40
N ALA A 211 11.28 -1.55 11.96
CA ALA A 211 11.64 -0.30 11.29
C ALA A 211 12.47 -0.54 10.01
N VAL A 212 13.42 -1.48 10.04
CA VAL A 212 14.21 -1.86 8.85
C VAL A 212 13.32 -2.47 7.78
N CYS A 213 12.47 -3.44 8.15
CA CYS A 213 11.51 -4.05 7.22
C CYS A 213 10.53 -3.02 6.64
N CYS A 214 10.08 -2.05 7.45
CA CYS A 214 9.20 -0.98 7.00
C CYS A 214 9.89 -0.04 6.00
N ILE A 215 11.17 0.31 6.20
CA ILE A 215 11.93 1.07 5.21
C ILE A 215 12.02 0.28 3.90
N GLY A 216 12.35 -1.03 3.96
CA GLY A 216 12.37 -1.88 2.77
C GLY A 216 10.99 -1.98 2.09
N GLY A 217 9.92 -2.18 2.86
CA GLY A 217 8.53 -2.16 2.35
C GLY A 217 8.15 -0.83 1.71
N THR A 218 8.61 0.27 2.29
CA THR A 218 8.41 1.62 1.72
C THR A 218 9.08 1.78 0.37
N LEU A 219 10.31 1.29 0.24
CA LEU A 219 11.03 1.33 -1.03
C LEU A 219 10.43 0.35 -2.06
N GLY A 220 9.98 -0.82 -1.64
CA GLY A 220 9.32 -1.82 -2.49
C GLY A 220 7.88 -1.43 -2.86
N ALA A 221 6.96 -1.64 -1.91
CA ALA A 221 5.53 -1.44 -2.11
C ALA A 221 5.16 0.03 -2.29
N GLY A 222 5.83 0.91 -1.55
CA GLY A 222 5.56 2.34 -1.58
C GLY A 222 6.10 3.06 -2.82
N SER A 223 7.18 2.59 -3.44
CA SER A 223 7.76 3.28 -4.60
C SER A 223 7.96 2.39 -5.82
N LEU A 224 8.80 1.36 -5.75
CA LEU A 224 9.18 0.54 -6.91
C LEU A 224 7.97 -0.05 -7.64
N PHE A 225 7.09 -0.73 -6.93
CA PHE A 225 5.91 -1.39 -7.51
C PHE A 225 4.92 -0.37 -8.10
N GLN A 226 4.70 0.74 -7.40
CA GLN A 226 3.73 1.75 -7.82
C GLN A 226 4.16 2.43 -9.12
N VAL A 227 5.39 2.93 -9.18
CA VAL A 227 5.86 3.63 -10.36
C VAL A 227 6.03 2.69 -11.56
N ASN A 228 6.45 1.44 -11.33
CA ASN A 228 6.58 0.42 -12.37
C ASN A 228 5.26 0.18 -13.08
N GLN A 229 4.21 -0.14 -12.32
CA GLN A 229 2.90 -0.43 -12.89
C GLN A 229 2.24 0.82 -13.52
N ALA A 230 2.49 2.01 -12.97
CA ALA A 230 2.05 3.26 -13.58
C ALA A 230 2.76 3.51 -14.93
N TYR A 231 4.04 3.23 -15.02
CA TYR A 231 4.83 3.31 -16.25
C TYR A 231 4.34 2.32 -17.30
N GLN A 232 4.11 1.06 -16.91
CA GLN A 232 3.58 0.03 -17.80
C GLN A 232 2.21 0.43 -18.38
N GLN A 233 1.32 0.98 -17.55
CA GLN A 233 0.04 1.47 -18.04
C GLN A 233 0.20 2.66 -18.99
N ALA A 234 1.12 3.57 -18.71
CA ALA A 234 1.43 4.68 -19.61
C ALA A 234 1.96 4.17 -20.96
N LEU A 235 2.82 3.17 -20.99
CA LEU A 235 3.27 2.52 -22.22
C LEU A 235 2.10 1.92 -23.01
N ILE A 236 1.23 1.15 -22.37
CA ILE A 236 0.09 0.49 -23.03
C ILE A 236 -0.78 1.53 -23.76
N VAL A 237 -1.16 2.61 -23.09
CA VAL A 237 -2.09 3.61 -23.67
C VAL A 237 -1.45 4.56 -24.69
N THR A 238 -0.12 4.64 -24.72
CA THR A 238 0.59 5.54 -25.64
C THR A 238 1.23 4.84 -26.84
N GLY A 239 0.94 3.53 -27.02
CA GLY A 239 1.35 2.79 -28.22
C GLY A 239 2.41 1.70 -28.01
N GLY A 240 2.63 1.25 -26.76
CA GLY A 240 3.57 0.17 -26.45
C GLY A 240 5.01 0.52 -26.86
N ASP A 241 5.62 -0.34 -27.66
CA ASP A 241 7.01 -0.15 -28.13
C ASP A 241 7.18 1.09 -29.03
N ALA A 242 6.10 1.56 -29.66
CA ALA A 242 6.10 2.77 -30.47
C ALA A 242 5.88 4.06 -29.64
N SER A 243 5.66 3.93 -28.34
CA SER A 243 5.42 5.05 -27.43
C SER A 243 6.65 5.95 -27.31
N PHE A 244 6.40 7.25 -27.08
CA PHE A 244 7.45 8.17 -26.62
C PHE A 244 8.15 7.68 -25.34
N TRP A 245 7.42 6.97 -24.47
CA TRP A 245 7.92 6.47 -23.20
C TRP A 245 8.75 5.18 -23.35
N ALA A 246 8.75 4.50 -24.51
CA ALA A 246 9.52 3.30 -24.72
C ALA A 246 11.00 3.51 -24.37
N ASN A 247 11.57 2.65 -23.55
CA ASN A 247 12.94 2.73 -23.02
C ASN A 247 13.29 4.04 -22.28
N LYS A 248 12.28 4.75 -21.76
CA LYS A 248 12.45 5.98 -20.97
C LYS A 248 11.81 5.90 -19.60
N GLY A 249 11.82 4.73 -18.97
CA GLY A 249 11.32 4.52 -17.61
C GLY A 249 11.97 5.50 -16.62
N TRP A 250 13.28 5.72 -16.74
CA TRP A 250 14.00 6.68 -15.93
C TRP A 250 13.42 8.11 -15.99
N LEU A 251 12.99 8.57 -17.18
CA LEU A 251 12.39 9.91 -17.35
C LEU A 251 11.00 9.98 -16.72
N PHE A 252 10.18 8.94 -16.92
CA PHE A 252 8.87 8.82 -16.26
C PHE A 252 9.03 8.81 -14.74
N GLY A 253 9.99 8.01 -14.24
CA GLY A 253 10.34 7.95 -12.82
C GLY A 253 10.82 9.29 -12.27
N LEU A 254 11.64 10.03 -13.01
CA LEU A 254 12.13 11.36 -12.60
C LEU A 254 10.99 12.38 -12.46
N LEU A 255 10.09 12.43 -13.45
CA LEU A 255 8.92 13.30 -13.38
C LEU A 255 8.00 12.93 -12.22
N THR A 256 7.78 11.63 -12.01
CA THR A 256 6.98 11.15 -10.89
C THR A 256 7.66 11.45 -9.54
N ALA A 257 8.96 11.24 -9.43
CA ALA A 257 9.75 11.57 -8.23
C ALA A 257 9.70 13.07 -7.91
N PHE A 258 9.74 13.92 -8.91
CA PHE A 258 9.58 15.36 -8.74
C PHE A 258 8.20 15.72 -8.16
N LEU A 259 7.12 15.16 -8.72
CA LEU A 259 5.76 15.40 -8.24
C LEU A 259 5.56 14.88 -6.79
N VAL A 260 6.08 13.69 -6.47
CA VAL A 260 6.06 13.14 -5.12
C VAL A 260 6.89 14.00 -4.17
N GLY A 261 8.08 14.41 -4.61
CA GLY A 261 8.99 15.27 -3.84
C GLY A 261 8.31 16.55 -3.36
N LEU A 262 7.54 17.22 -4.22
CA LEU A 262 6.82 18.45 -3.88
C LEU A 262 5.88 18.27 -2.67
N VAL A 263 5.23 17.10 -2.55
CA VAL A 263 4.28 16.86 -1.45
C VAL A 263 4.99 16.38 -0.18
N ILE A 264 5.97 15.47 -0.31
CA ILE A 264 6.62 14.91 0.87
C ILE A 264 7.49 15.91 1.63
N LEU A 265 7.90 17.00 0.98
CA LEU A 265 8.61 18.11 1.66
C LEU A 265 7.75 18.78 2.72
N GLY A 266 6.44 18.86 2.52
CA GLY A 266 5.49 19.47 3.46
C GLY A 266 5.06 18.57 4.64
N GLY A 267 5.62 17.36 4.75
CA GLY A 267 5.35 16.41 5.83
C GLY A 267 3.91 15.89 5.86
N ILE A 268 3.49 15.34 7.03
CA ILE A 268 2.20 14.64 7.16
C ILE A 268 0.99 15.53 6.87
N GLN A 269 1.06 16.81 7.15
CA GLN A 269 -0.06 17.74 6.93
C GLN A 269 -0.34 17.92 5.44
N TRP A 270 0.70 18.05 4.61
CA TRP A 270 0.56 18.15 3.16
C TRP A 270 0.14 16.82 2.55
N ILE A 271 0.75 15.72 2.99
CA ILE A 271 0.39 14.36 2.57
C ILE A 271 -1.10 14.11 2.86
N ALA A 272 -1.56 14.40 4.07
CA ALA A 272 -2.95 14.22 4.46
C ALA A 272 -3.92 15.15 3.71
N ALA A 273 -3.50 16.40 3.43
CA ALA A 273 -4.30 17.34 2.65
C ALA A 273 -4.47 16.88 1.20
N VAL A 274 -3.42 16.33 0.58
CA VAL A 274 -3.44 15.77 -0.78
C VAL A 274 -4.23 14.47 -0.80
N ALA A 275 -3.93 13.53 0.11
CA ALA A 275 -4.61 12.24 0.21
C ALA A 275 -6.13 12.39 0.42
N SER A 276 -6.56 13.30 1.30
CA SER A 276 -7.98 13.53 1.58
C SER A 276 -8.79 14.07 0.39
N ARG A 277 -8.13 14.58 -0.64
CA ARG A 277 -8.76 15.01 -1.90
C ARG A 277 -8.63 13.98 -3.00
N ILE A 278 -7.45 13.40 -3.17
CA ILE A 278 -7.17 12.46 -4.26
C ILE A 278 -7.88 11.13 -4.03
N VAL A 279 -7.82 10.57 -2.81
CA VAL A 279 -8.36 9.22 -2.54
C VAL A 279 -9.86 9.10 -2.86
N PRO A 280 -10.74 10.01 -2.43
CA PRO A 280 -12.15 9.90 -2.80
C PRO A 280 -12.39 10.03 -4.31
N ILE A 281 -11.63 10.93 -4.99
CA ILE A 281 -11.79 11.17 -6.43
C ILE A 281 -11.33 9.94 -7.23
N MET A 282 -10.13 9.41 -6.92
CA MET A 282 -9.59 8.23 -7.63
C MET A 282 -10.44 6.99 -7.40
N ALA A 283 -10.89 6.76 -6.14
CA ALA A 283 -11.76 5.64 -5.81
C ALA A 283 -13.10 5.74 -6.53
N MET A 284 -13.72 6.95 -6.55
CA MET A 284 -14.97 7.17 -7.26
C MET A 284 -14.82 6.96 -8.77
N LEU A 285 -13.76 7.51 -9.37
CA LEU A 285 -13.48 7.34 -10.80
C LEU A 285 -13.32 5.87 -11.16
N TYR A 286 -12.54 5.13 -10.36
CA TYR A 286 -12.33 3.70 -10.55
C TYR A 286 -13.61 2.88 -10.39
N MET A 287 -14.37 3.16 -9.32
CA MET A 287 -15.63 2.46 -9.05
C MET A 287 -16.66 2.71 -10.14
N VAL A 288 -16.81 3.95 -10.60
CA VAL A 288 -17.77 4.28 -11.68
C VAL A 288 -17.38 3.58 -12.97
N THR A 289 -16.11 3.63 -13.38
CA THR A 289 -15.67 2.94 -14.61
C THR A 289 -15.77 1.43 -14.49
N GLY A 290 -15.42 0.84 -13.35
CA GLY A 290 -15.59 -0.60 -13.09
C GLY A 290 -17.06 -1.04 -13.13
N MET A 291 -17.94 -0.25 -12.51
CA MET A 291 -19.40 -0.53 -12.53
C MET A 291 -20.00 -0.40 -13.94
N ILE A 292 -19.47 0.50 -14.78
CA ILE A 292 -19.90 0.58 -16.20
C ILE A 292 -19.48 -0.69 -16.94
N VAL A 293 -18.24 -1.18 -16.75
CA VAL A 293 -17.77 -2.44 -17.37
C VAL A 293 -18.65 -3.61 -16.95
N ILE A 294 -18.95 -3.73 -15.64
CA ILE A 294 -19.83 -4.76 -15.09
C ILE A 294 -21.23 -4.64 -15.69
N GLY A 295 -21.75 -3.40 -15.81
CA GLY A 295 -23.06 -3.14 -16.37
C GLY A 295 -23.17 -3.47 -17.87
N ILE A 296 -22.12 -3.26 -18.67
CA ILE A 296 -22.08 -3.64 -20.09
C ILE A 296 -22.13 -5.17 -20.23
N HIS A 297 -21.48 -5.91 -19.35
CA HIS A 297 -21.44 -7.36 -19.35
C HIS A 297 -22.40 -7.99 -18.34
N TYR A 298 -23.55 -7.35 -18.07
CA TYR A 298 -24.47 -7.74 -16.98
C TYR A 298 -24.95 -9.20 -17.09
N GLU A 299 -25.07 -9.75 -18.30
CA GLU A 299 -25.47 -11.13 -18.55
C GLU A 299 -24.49 -12.16 -17.95
N ASN A 300 -23.22 -11.80 -17.85
CA ASN A 300 -22.14 -12.65 -17.35
C ASN A 300 -21.94 -12.56 -15.82
N ILE A 301 -22.63 -11.65 -15.12
CA ILE A 301 -22.43 -11.41 -13.66
C ILE A 301 -22.63 -12.70 -12.87
N PHE A 302 -23.75 -13.40 -13.11
CA PHE A 302 -24.06 -14.64 -12.39
C PHE A 302 -23.03 -15.72 -12.65
N GLY A 303 -22.63 -15.91 -13.91
CA GLY A 303 -21.59 -16.87 -14.29
C GLY A 303 -20.22 -16.55 -13.66
N ALA A 304 -19.83 -15.27 -13.62
CA ALA A 304 -18.60 -14.84 -12.98
C ALA A 304 -18.61 -15.07 -11.45
N LEU A 305 -19.70 -14.74 -10.79
CA LEU A 305 -19.86 -15.02 -9.36
C LEU A 305 -19.83 -16.53 -9.08
N GLN A 306 -20.52 -17.33 -9.89
CA GLN A 306 -20.49 -18.78 -9.78
C GLN A 306 -19.06 -19.31 -9.91
N GLN A 307 -18.30 -18.86 -10.91
CA GLN A 307 -16.89 -19.24 -11.08
C GLN A 307 -16.03 -18.88 -9.87
N ILE A 308 -16.20 -17.66 -9.33
CA ILE A 308 -15.47 -17.23 -8.14
C ILE A 308 -15.75 -18.16 -6.96
N PHE A 309 -17.02 -18.51 -6.71
CA PHE A 309 -17.41 -19.37 -5.59
C PHE A 309 -17.00 -20.83 -5.81
N GLU A 310 -17.25 -21.37 -7.00
CA GLU A 310 -16.94 -22.77 -7.31
C GLU A 310 -15.43 -23.04 -7.25
N LEU A 311 -14.62 -22.17 -7.87
CA LEU A 311 -13.15 -22.34 -7.84
C LEU A 311 -12.52 -22.03 -6.48
N ALA A 312 -13.24 -21.33 -5.60
CA ALA A 312 -12.79 -21.08 -4.24
C ALA A 312 -13.12 -22.22 -3.26
N LEU A 313 -14.22 -22.97 -3.49
CA LEU A 313 -14.77 -23.89 -2.48
C LEU A 313 -14.86 -25.33 -2.98
N CYS A 314 -14.97 -25.55 -4.30
CA CYS A 314 -15.13 -26.87 -4.88
C CYS A 314 -13.81 -27.35 -5.55
N PRO A 315 -13.14 -28.36 -5.01
CA PRO A 315 -11.86 -28.83 -5.51
C PRO A 315 -12.04 -29.75 -6.74
N GLN A 316 -12.74 -29.31 -7.78
CA GLN A 316 -12.88 -30.08 -9.04
C GLN A 316 -11.51 -30.31 -9.69
N ALA A 317 -10.54 -29.40 -9.48
CA ALA A 317 -9.15 -29.53 -9.92
C ALA A 317 -8.21 -30.12 -8.84
N GLY A 318 -8.76 -30.63 -7.71
CA GLY A 318 -8.01 -31.20 -6.60
C GLY A 318 -7.73 -30.22 -5.46
N ILE A 319 -7.32 -30.78 -4.31
CA ILE A 319 -6.99 -30.01 -3.09
C ILE A 319 -5.90 -28.95 -3.36
N GLY A 320 -4.96 -29.24 -4.27
CA GLY A 320 -3.88 -28.33 -4.63
C GLY A 320 -4.36 -27.00 -5.24
N ALA A 321 -5.36 -27.04 -6.13
CA ALA A 321 -5.93 -25.84 -6.74
C ALA A 321 -6.68 -24.98 -5.71
N LEU A 322 -7.45 -25.61 -4.82
CA LEU A 322 -8.14 -24.93 -3.71
C LEU A 322 -7.14 -24.21 -2.81
N MET A 323 -6.07 -24.91 -2.40
CA MET A 323 -5.04 -24.33 -1.54
C MET A 323 -4.24 -23.26 -2.25
N GLY A 324 -4.00 -23.42 -3.56
CA GLY A 324 -3.37 -22.38 -4.38
C GLY A 324 -4.18 -21.09 -4.40
N ALA A 325 -5.49 -21.18 -4.69
CA ALA A 325 -6.40 -20.04 -4.66
C ALA A 325 -6.45 -19.36 -3.27
N LEU A 326 -6.51 -20.17 -2.21
CA LEU A 326 -6.50 -19.66 -0.82
C LEU A 326 -5.19 -18.93 -0.51
N LEU A 327 -4.04 -19.55 -0.75
CA LEU A 327 -2.73 -18.96 -0.39
C LEU A 327 -2.46 -17.68 -1.19
N VAL A 328 -2.71 -17.69 -2.49
CA VAL A 328 -2.56 -16.51 -3.35
C VAL A 328 -3.55 -15.43 -2.94
N GLY A 329 -4.81 -15.77 -2.68
CA GLY A 329 -5.83 -14.82 -2.23
C GLY A 329 -5.46 -14.15 -0.90
N VAL A 330 -4.97 -14.91 0.08
CA VAL A 330 -4.51 -14.39 1.37
C VAL A 330 -3.28 -13.48 1.20
N GLN A 331 -2.30 -13.90 0.39
CA GLN A 331 -1.09 -13.12 0.12
C GLN A 331 -1.44 -11.77 -0.50
N ARG A 332 -2.25 -11.78 -1.54
CA ARG A 332 -2.66 -10.54 -2.23
C ARG A 332 -3.57 -9.66 -1.38
N ALA A 333 -4.47 -10.22 -0.57
CA ALA A 333 -5.26 -9.46 0.39
C ALA A 333 -4.38 -8.77 1.44
N SER A 334 -3.42 -9.50 2.01
CA SER A 334 -2.49 -8.95 3.01
C SER A 334 -1.60 -7.85 2.45
N PHE A 335 -1.21 -7.97 1.18
CA PHE A 335 -0.50 -6.93 0.45
C PHE A 335 -1.38 -5.70 0.18
N SER A 336 -2.66 -5.90 -0.20
CA SER A 336 -3.61 -4.83 -0.49
C SER A 336 -3.98 -4.04 0.76
N ASN A 337 -4.51 -4.69 1.81
CA ASN A 337 -5.03 -4.00 2.99
C ASN A 337 -4.00 -3.74 4.09
N GLU A 338 -2.82 -4.34 4.00
CA GLU A 338 -1.71 -4.18 4.97
C GLU A 338 -2.10 -4.48 6.43
N ALA A 339 -3.15 -5.28 6.68
CA ALA A 339 -3.52 -5.64 8.04
C ALA A 339 -2.59 -6.72 8.59
N GLY A 340 -2.09 -6.51 9.79
CA GLY A 340 -1.04 -7.33 10.37
C GLY A 340 0.37 -6.82 10.08
N VAL A 341 0.52 -5.94 9.08
CA VAL A 341 1.79 -5.35 8.66
C VAL A 341 2.22 -4.20 9.59
N GLY A 342 1.26 -3.40 10.10
CA GLY A 342 1.54 -2.33 11.05
C GLY A 342 1.76 -0.94 10.47
N SER A 343 1.81 -0.81 9.15
CA SER A 343 2.01 0.46 8.43
C SER A 343 0.96 1.53 8.79
N SER A 344 -0.31 1.15 8.80
CA SER A 344 -1.43 2.05 9.11
C SER A 344 -1.37 2.64 10.51
N ALA A 345 -0.77 1.93 11.48
CA ALA A 345 -0.57 2.44 12.84
C ALA A 345 0.26 3.74 12.85
N ILE A 346 1.19 3.88 11.88
CA ILE A 346 2.05 5.06 11.74
C ILE A 346 1.23 6.26 11.28
N ALA A 347 0.39 6.11 10.23
CA ALA A 347 -0.46 7.19 9.74
C ALA A 347 -1.49 7.65 10.80
N HIS A 348 -2.17 6.69 11.40
CA HIS A 348 -3.22 6.95 12.37
C HIS A 348 -2.71 7.53 13.70
N SER A 349 -1.43 7.34 14.03
CA SER A 349 -0.83 7.93 15.25
C SER A 349 -0.86 9.46 15.23
N ALA A 350 -0.80 10.08 14.05
CA ALA A 350 -0.84 11.52 13.88
C ALA A 350 -2.25 12.13 14.04
N VAL A 351 -3.30 11.29 14.15
CA VAL A 351 -4.69 11.76 14.21
C VAL A 351 -5.00 12.42 15.55
N ARG A 352 -5.72 13.54 15.48
CA ARG A 352 -6.19 14.29 16.65
C ARG A 352 -7.28 13.51 17.37
N THR A 353 -6.92 12.88 18.49
CA THR A 353 -7.84 12.12 19.35
C THR A 353 -7.23 11.82 20.71
N ASP A 354 -8.08 11.81 21.73
CA ASP A 354 -7.79 11.36 23.11
C ASP A 354 -8.30 9.93 23.38
N LYS A 355 -9.00 9.33 22.39
CA LYS A 355 -9.62 8.01 22.53
C LYS A 355 -9.04 7.04 21.48
N PRO A 356 -7.98 6.27 21.80
CA PRO A 356 -7.34 5.33 20.88
C PRO A 356 -8.32 4.34 20.24
N ILE A 357 -9.25 3.77 21.02
CA ILE A 357 -10.27 2.85 20.54
C ILE A 357 -11.11 3.46 19.42
N SER A 358 -11.53 4.72 19.56
CA SER A 358 -12.34 5.37 18.53
C SER A 358 -11.62 5.49 17.20
N GLN A 359 -10.30 5.72 17.22
CA GLN A 359 -9.50 5.74 16.00
C GLN A 359 -9.25 4.33 15.45
N GLY A 360 -9.08 3.34 16.32
CA GLY A 360 -9.01 1.94 15.92
C GLY A 360 -10.27 1.49 15.16
N LEU A 361 -11.47 1.89 15.63
CA LEU A 361 -12.74 1.63 14.95
C LEU A 361 -12.80 2.30 13.57
N VAL A 362 -12.30 3.52 13.43
CA VAL A 362 -12.21 4.18 12.11
C VAL A 362 -11.23 3.45 11.21
N GLY A 363 -10.05 3.08 11.72
CA GLY A 363 -9.01 2.38 10.95
C GLY A 363 -9.47 1.02 10.40
N MET A 364 -10.34 0.29 11.12
CA MET A 364 -10.86 -1.00 10.65
C MET A 364 -11.71 -0.92 9.38
N LEU A 365 -12.20 0.27 9.01
CA LEU A 365 -12.92 0.46 7.75
C LEU A 365 -11.99 0.36 6.53
N GLY A 366 -10.68 0.54 6.73
CA GLY A 366 -9.68 0.45 5.66
C GLY A 366 -9.77 -0.85 4.86
N PRO A 367 -9.56 -2.04 5.45
CA PRO A 367 -9.64 -3.32 4.75
C PRO A 367 -10.98 -3.58 4.07
N PHE A 368 -12.08 -3.09 4.63
CA PHE A 368 -13.39 -3.22 4.01
C PHE A 368 -13.48 -2.41 2.70
N ILE A 369 -13.10 -1.13 2.73
CA ILE A 369 -13.14 -0.26 1.54
C ILE A 369 -12.14 -0.77 0.49
N ASP A 370 -10.94 -1.08 0.91
CA ASP A 370 -9.84 -1.49 0.07
C ASP A 370 -10.07 -2.86 -0.57
N THR A 371 -10.21 -3.90 0.25
CA THR A 371 -10.17 -5.28 -0.23
C THR A 371 -11.57 -5.81 -0.54
N VAL A 372 -12.60 -5.53 0.30
CA VAL A 372 -13.94 -6.08 0.09
C VAL A 372 -14.71 -5.30 -0.97
N ILE A 373 -14.43 -3.99 -1.16
CA ILE A 373 -15.11 -3.19 -2.18
C ILE A 373 -14.24 -3.08 -3.44
N ILE A 374 -13.08 -2.41 -3.36
CA ILE A 374 -12.30 -2.02 -4.55
C ILE A 374 -11.71 -3.25 -5.24
N CYS A 375 -11.06 -4.16 -4.49
CA CYS A 375 -10.48 -5.37 -5.09
C CYS A 375 -11.55 -6.27 -5.70
N MET A 376 -12.74 -6.36 -5.09
CA MET A 376 -13.83 -7.19 -5.65
C MET A 376 -14.41 -6.61 -6.94
N VAL A 377 -14.47 -5.30 -7.10
CA VAL A 377 -14.83 -4.68 -8.39
C VAL A 377 -13.80 -5.03 -9.45
N THR A 378 -12.50 -4.92 -9.13
CA THR A 378 -11.42 -5.33 -10.04
C THR A 378 -11.54 -6.79 -10.45
N ALA A 379 -11.75 -7.68 -9.46
CA ALA A 379 -11.90 -9.11 -9.70
C ALA A 379 -13.10 -9.42 -10.60
N LEU A 380 -14.25 -8.80 -10.33
CA LEU A 380 -15.44 -8.96 -11.14
C LEU A 380 -15.21 -8.49 -12.58
N VAL A 381 -14.59 -7.33 -12.79
CA VAL A 381 -14.26 -6.82 -14.13
C VAL A 381 -13.40 -7.81 -14.90
N ILE A 382 -12.36 -8.37 -14.28
CA ILE A 382 -11.45 -9.33 -14.93
C ILE A 382 -12.17 -10.66 -15.23
N VAL A 383 -12.97 -11.17 -14.28
CA VAL A 383 -13.65 -12.46 -14.46
C VAL A 383 -14.79 -12.36 -15.46
N ILE A 384 -15.62 -11.32 -15.40
CA ILE A 384 -16.73 -11.08 -16.32
C ILE A 384 -16.26 -10.92 -17.76
N SER A 385 -15.13 -10.24 -17.97
CA SER A 385 -14.55 -10.03 -19.31
C SER A 385 -13.95 -11.31 -19.92
N GLY A 386 -13.67 -12.34 -19.11
CA GLY A 386 -13.01 -13.57 -19.56
C GLY A 386 -11.54 -13.41 -19.95
N THR A 387 -10.99 -12.20 -19.85
CA THR A 387 -9.63 -11.88 -20.33
C THR A 387 -8.52 -12.66 -19.64
N TYR A 388 -8.76 -13.17 -18.42
CA TYR A 388 -7.79 -13.98 -17.69
C TYR A 388 -7.58 -15.37 -18.34
N ILE A 389 -8.54 -15.88 -19.12
CA ILE A 389 -8.44 -17.16 -19.86
C ILE A 389 -7.61 -16.95 -21.12
N GLU A 390 -7.82 -15.86 -21.82
CA GLU A 390 -7.19 -15.54 -23.11
C GLU A 390 -5.82 -14.86 -22.97
N GLY A 391 -5.44 -14.48 -21.77
CA GLY A 391 -4.37 -13.51 -21.49
C GLY A 391 -2.94 -13.97 -21.81
N ASN A 392 -2.69 -15.19 -22.30
CA ASN A 392 -1.38 -15.68 -22.77
C ASN A 392 -0.18 -15.21 -21.92
N GLY A 393 -0.29 -15.27 -20.58
CA GLY A 393 0.76 -14.83 -19.67
C GLY A 393 0.78 -13.32 -19.36
N MET A 394 -0.27 -12.56 -19.70
CA MET A 394 -0.38 -11.18 -19.24
C MET A 394 -0.58 -11.14 -17.72
N GLU A 395 0.19 -10.29 -17.05
CA GLU A 395 0.14 -10.14 -15.61
C GLU A 395 -0.05 -8.65 -15.21
N GLY A 396 -0.46 -8.44 -13.96
CA GLY A 396 -0.55 -7.13 -13.37
C GLY A 396 -1.49 -6.18 -14.11
N ILE A 397 -1.04 -4.95 -14.35
CA ILE A 397 -1.89 -3.89 -14.93
C ILE A 397 -2.31 -4.16 -16.36
N ALA A 398 -1.53 -4.94 -17.13
CA ALA A 398 -1.84 -5.25 -18.52
C ALA A 398 -3.13 -6.07 -18.65
N LEU A 399 -3.33 -7.06 -17.77
CA LEU A 399 -4.55 -7.86 -17.71
C LEU A 399 -5.77 -7.01 -17.36
N THR A 400 -5.65 -6.15 -16.36
CA THR A 400 -6.74 -5.24 -15.97
C THR A 400 -7.07 -4.26 -17.08
N SER A 401 -6.05 -3.69 -17.75
CA SER A 401 -6.24 -2.77 -18.87
C SER A 401 -7.01 -3.41 -20.02
N ARG A 402 -6.67 -4.66 -20.35
CA ARG A 402 -7.40 -5.45 -21.36
C ARG A 402 -8.84 -5.73 -20.95
N ALA A 403 -9.08 -6.03 -19.67
CA ALA A 403 -10.42 -6.23 -19.15
C ALA A 403 -11.30 -4.98 -19.27
N PHE A 404 -10.74 -3.79 -19.04
CA PHE A 404 -11.45 -2.52 -19.25
C PHE A 404 -11.68 -2.22 -20.74
N ALA A 405 -10.71 -2.54 -21.61
CA ALA A 405 -10.82 -2.38 -23.05
C ALA A 405 -11.92 -3.27 -23.67
N SER A 406 -12.21 -4.43 -23.06
CA SER A 406 -13.26 -5.33 -23.55
C SER A 406 -14.66 -4.74 -23.53
N ALA A 407 -14.90 -3.73 -22.68
CA ALA A 407 -16.17 -3.03 -22.59
C ALA A 407 -16.22 -1.80 -23.49
N ILE A 408 -15.17 -0.96 -23.45
CA ILE A 408 -15.09 0.28 -24.21
C ILE A 408 -13.61 0.53 -24.58
N ASP A 409 -13.29 0.66 -25.87
CA ASP A 409 -11.92 0.75 -26.39
C ASP A 409 -11.07 1.86 -25.79
N TRP A 410 -11.67 2.97 -25.37
CA TRP A 410 -10.93 4.10 -24.78
C TRP A 410 -10.83 4.06 -23.24
N PHE A 411 -11.45 3.08 -22.56
CA PHE A 411 -11.35 2.95 -21.09
C PHE A 411 -9.93 2.78 -20.55
N PRO A 412 -8.98 2.14 -21.25
CA PRO A 412 -7.58 2.12 -20.82
C PRO A 412 -6.97 3.51 -20.56
N TYR A 413 -7.42 4.57 -21.23
CA TYR A 413 -6.96 5.95 -20.96
C TYR A 413 -7.48 6.46 -19.61
N VAL A 414 -8.75 6.19 -19.28
CA VAL A 414 -9.31 6.54 -17.96
C VAL A 414 -8.61 5.73 -16.87
N LEU A 415 -8.37 4.45 -17.14
CA LEU A 415 -7.62 3.59 -16.25
C LEU A 415 -6.20 4.12 -16.03
N ALA A 416 -5.52 4.65 -17.06
CA ALA A 416 -4.18 5.21 -16.92
C ALA A 416 -4.14 6.42 -15.97
N ILE A 417 -5.12 7.31 -16.07
CA ILE A 417 -5.25 8.44 -15.12
C ILE A 417 -5.48 7.91 -13.72
N THR A 418 -6.39 6.97 -13.57
CA THR A 418 -6.72 6.37 -12.27
C THR A 418 -5.53 5.66 -11.67
N VAL A 419 -4.83 4.83 -12.43
CA VAL A 419 -3.61 4.11 -12.05
C VAL A 419 -2.52 5.07 -11.59
N PHE A 420 -2.31 6.18 -12.32
CA PHE A 420 -1.34 7.18 -11.90
C PHE A 420 -1.73 7.83 -10.57
N LEU A 421 -3.00 8.16 -10.36
CA LEU A 421 -3.48 8.73 -9.09
C LEU A 421 -3.32 7.75 -7.93
N PHE A 422 -3.62 6.46 -8.13
CA PHE A 422 -3.42 5.40 -7.14
C PHE A 422 -1.94 5.25 -6.80
N ALA A 423 -1.07 5.13 -7.80
CA ALA A 423 0.38 5.06 -7.60
C ALA A 423 0.91 6.27 -6.85
N TYR A 424 0.56 7.47 -7.31
CA TYR A 424 1.00 8.72 -6.73
C TYR A 424 0.58 8.86 -5.26
N SER A 425 -0.69 8.57 -4.96
CA SER A 425 -1.22 8.64 -3.60
C SER A 425 -0.51 7.65 -2.67
N THR A 426 -0.24 6.44 -3.14
CA THR A 426 0.48 5.42 -2.37
C THR A 426 1.93 5.85 -2.10
N MET A 427 2.62 6.36 -3.12
CA MET A 427 4.00 6.85 -2.97
C MET A 427 4.10 7.96 -1.91
N ILE A 428 3.21 8.94 -1.90
CA ILE A 428 3.28 10.02 -0.90
C ILE A 428 3.01 9.52 0.52
N SER A 429 2.09 8.55 0.70
CA SER A 429 1.75 8.04 2.04
C SER A 429 2.81 7.09 2.59
N TRP A 430 3.33 6.17 1.78
CA TRP A 430 4.38 5.26 2.20
C TRP A 430 5.69 5.99 2.51
N SER A 431 5.98 7.10 1.82
CA SER A 431 7.17 7.92 2.15
C SER A 431 7.17 8.36 3.61
N TYR A 432 6.01 8.67 4.17
CA TYR A 432 5.88 9.05 5.58
C TYR A 432 6.14 7.86 6.52
N TYR A 433 5.68 6.65 6.17
CA TYR A 433 5.90 5.47 7.01
C TYR A 433 7.38 5.17 7.16
N GLY A 434 8.11 5.13 6.06
CA GLY A 434 9.55 4.89 6.09
C GLY A 434 10.32 6.05 6.72
N LEU A 435 9.89 7.30 6.52
CA LEU A 435 10.50 8.45 7.19
C LEU A 435 10.41 8.30 8.72
N LYS A 436 9.25 7.93 9.26
CA LYS A 436 9.08 7.70 10.71
C LYS A 436 9.92 6.54 11.22
N CYS A 437 10.12 5.50 10.42
CA CYS A 437 11.02 4.39 10.75
C CYS A 437 12.49 4.82 10.67
N ALA A 438 12.88 5.62 9.69
CA ALA A 438 14.25 6.15 9.57
C ALA A 438 14.58 7.07 10.75
N THR A 439 13.68 7.99 11.10
CA THR A 439 13.89 8.87 12.27
C THR A 439 13.87 8.11 13.59
N TYR A 440 13.14 7.00 13.70
CA TYR A 440 13.21 6.12 14.86
C TYR A 440 14.59 5.46 15.03
N LEU A 441 15.22 5.01 13.92
CA LEU A 441 16.50 4.31 13.95
C LEU A 441 17.69 5.26 14.12
N PHE A 442 17.68 6.39 13.41
CA PHE A 442 18.83 7.28 13.28
C PHE A 442 18.70 8.59 14.05
N GLY A 443 17.52 8.87 14.61
CA GLY A 443 17.21 10.10 15.35
C GLY A 443 16.42 11.11 14.53
N GLU A 444 15.74 12.03 15.23
CA GLU A 444 14.96 13.13 14.64
C GLU A 444 15.89 14.30 14.28
N ASP A 445 16.52 14.23 13.11
CA ASP A 445 17.40 15.27 12.55
C ASP A 445 16.93 15.61 11.13
N ASP A 446 16.86 16.88 10.80
CA ASP A 446 16.47 17.38 9.47
C ASP A 446 17.34 16.82 8.33
N LYS A 447 18.63 16.53 8.63
CA LYS A 447 19.53 15.89 7.66
C LYS A 447 19.09 14.46 7.34
N ILE A 448 18.70 13.69 8.36
CA ILE A 448 18.22 12.31 8.20
C ILE A 448 16.91 12.32 7.40
N GLU A 449 16.00 13.24 7.71
CA GLU A 449 14.76 13.42 6.95
C GLU A 449 15.05 13.74 5.48
N THR A 450 16.00 14.65 5.21
CA THR A 450 16.36 15.06 3.85
C THR A 450 17.02 13.91 3.07
N ILE A 451 17.98 13.22 3.67
CA ILE A 451 18.64 12.06 3.05
C ILE A 451 17.63 10.96 2.71
N TYR A 452 16.73 10.65 3.65
CA TYR A 452 15.68 9.67 3.42
C TYR A 452 14.76 10.06 2.24
N LYS A 453 14.28 11.31 2.20
CA LYS A 453 13.42 11.81 1.12
C LYS A 453 14.12 11.77 -0.24
N MET A 454 15.40 12.14 -0.31
CA MET A 454 16.19 12.03 -1.55
C MET A 454 16.36 10.57 -1.99
N MET A 455 16.71 9.68 -1.05
CA MET A 455 16.83 8.25 -1.32
C MET A 455 15.50 7.68 -1.84
N TYR A 456 14.38 8.02 -1.19
CA TYR A 456 13.05 7.58 -1.60
C TYR A 456 12.70 8.02 -3.03
N CYS A 457 12.97 9.28 -3.38
CA CYS A 457 12.79 9.80 -4.74
C CYS A 457 13.70 9.08 -5.75
N GLY A 458 14.93 8.73 -5.36
CA GLY A 458 15.83 7.92 -6.19
C GLY A 458 15.25 6.54 -6.51
N PHE A 459 14.65 5.87 -5.54
CA PHE A 459 14.00 4.56 -5.75
C PHE A 459 12.76 4.64 -6.66
N ILE A 460 12.05 5.77 -6.72
CA ILE A 460 10.98 5.99 -7.70
C ILE A 460 11.56 5.97 -9.12
N VAL A 461 12.72 6.59 -9.35
CA VAL A 461 13.36 6.58 -10.67
C VAL A 461 13.80 5.17 -11.07
N ILE A 462 14.38 4.43 -10.14
CA ILE A 462 14.84 3.05 -10.34
C ILE A 462 13.65 2.13 -10.67
N GLY A 463 12.55 2.25 -9.92
CA GLY A 463 11.40 1.36 -10.04
C GLY A 463 10.68 1.44 -11.39
N ALA A 464 10.70 2.59 -12.06
CA ALA A 464 10.13 2.73 -13.40
C ALA A 464 10.89 1.93 -14.47
N SER A 465 12.15 1.55 -14.20
CA SER A 465 13.05 0.88 -15.13
C SER A 465 13.29 -0.61 -14.80
N ALA A 466 12.94 -1.06 -13.60
CA ALA A 466 13.22 -2.41 -13.13
C ALA A 466 12.17 -3.43 -13.59
N GLU A 467 12.53 -4.73 -13.65
CA GLU A 467 11.61 -5.80 -14.00
C GLU A 467 10.61 -6.10 -12.88
N LEU A 468 9.35 -6.37 -13.28
CA LEU A 468 8.23 -6.55 -12.36
C LEU A 468 8.42 -7.74 -11.41
N SER A 469 8.97 -8.86 -11.90
CA SER A 469 9.13 -10.10 -11.12
C SER A 469 10.00 -9.88 -9.86
N ASN A 470 11.15 -9.23 -10.03
CA ASN A 470 12.09 -8.93 -8.95
C ASN A 470 11.50 -7.89 -7.97
N ILE A 471 10.75 -6.91 -8.50
CA ILE A 471 10.05 -5.91 -7.69
C ILE A 471 8.99 -6.60 -6.82
N ILE A 472 8.15 -7.47 -7.37
CA ILE A 472 7.11 -8.17 -6.61
C ILE A 472 7.74 -9.02 -5.50
N LEU A 473 8.77 -9.80 -5.82
CA LEU A 473 9.43 -10.69 -4.86
C LEU A 473 9.99 -9.92 -3.66
N PHE A 474 10.73 -8.85 -3.91
CA PHE A 474 11.28 -7.98 -2.86
C PHE A 474 10.19 -7.30 -2.05
N THR A 475 9.22 -6.72 -2.75
CA THR A 475 8.14 -5.94 -2.15
C THR A 475 7.31 -6.79 -1.21
N ASP A 476 6.86 -7.96 -1.67
CA ASP A 476 6.06 -8.88 -0.86
C ASP A 476 6.86 -9.37 0.35
N ALA A 477 8.13 -9.72 0.16
CA ALA A 477 8.96 -10.19 1.25
C ALA A 477 9.15 -9.11 2.34
N MET A 478 9.47 -7.87 1.96
CA MET A 478 9.70 -6.80 2.93
C MET A 478 8.41 -6.39 3.66
N VAL A 479 7.28 -6.30 2.95
CA VAL A 479 5.99 -5.96 3.56
C VAL A 479 5.52 -7.06 4.51
N LEU A 480 5.60 -8.33 4.11
CA LEU A 480 5.19 -9.42 4.96
C LEU A 480 6.14 -9.66 6.15
N ALA A 481 7.43 -9.36 6.00
CA ALA A 481 8.38 -9.41 7.11
C ALA A 481 8.00 -8.47 8.27
N MET A 482 7.40 -7.31 7.98
CA MET A 482 6.90 -6.39 9.00
C MET A 482 5.86 -7.05 9.92
N ALA A 483 5.07 -7.99 9.38
CA ALA A 483 4.01 -8.67 10.14
C ALA A 483 4.55 -9.56 11.26
N ILE A 484 5.77 -10.07 11.15
CA ILE A 484 6.37 -10.95 12.18
C ILE A 484 6.45 -10.24 13.53
N PRO A 485 7.24 -9.15 13.68
CA PRO A 485 7.32 -8.44 14.95
C PRO A 485 6.00 -7.77 15.33
N ASN A 486 5.26 -7.24 14.36
CA ASN A 486 4.03 -6.51 14.61
C ASN A 486 2.97 -7.39 15.29
N ILE A 487 2.63 -8.54 14.72
CA ILE A 487 1.60 -9.45 15.24
C ILE A 487 1.99 -9.98 16.62
N ILE A 488 3.27 -10.22 16.90
CA ILE A 488 3.74 -10.57 18.24
C ILE A 488 3.36 -9.46 19.25
N GLY A 489 3.62 -8.21 18.90
CA GLY A 489 3.22 -7.06 19.72
C GLY A 489 1.71 -6.96 19.93
N LEU A 490 0.94 -7.22 18.88
CA LEU A 490 -0.53 -7.23 18.95
C LEU A 490 -1.05 -8.31 19.90
N TYR A 491 -0.53 -9.54 19.83
CA TYR A 491 -0.92 -10.62 20.75
C TYR A 491 -0.61 -10.29 22.21
N LEU A 492 0.57 -9.75 22.49
CA LEU A 492 0.97 -9.37 23.85
C LEU A 492 0.11 -8.25 24.44
N LEU A 493 -0.40 -7.34 23.58
CA LEU A 493 -1.21 -6.19 23.98
C LEU A 493 -2.72 -6.39 23.78
N ALA A 494 -3.17 -7.51 23.20
CA ALA A 494 -4.58 -7.80 22.97
C ALA A 494 -5.44 -7.71 24.26
N PRO A 495 -5.00 -8.20 25.44
CA PRO A 495 -5.78 -8.05 26.67
C PRO A 495 -6.01 -6.61 27.08
N GLU A 496 -5.03 -5.73 26.84
CA GLU A 496 -5.13 -4.31 27.10
C GLU A 496 -6.16 -3.64 26.18
N ILE A 497 -6.11 -3.95 24.87
CA ILE A 497 -7.08 -3.45 23.89
C ILE A 497 -8.50 -3.90 24.24
N LYS A 498 -8.67 -5.19 24.63
CA LYS A 498 -10.00 -5.72 24.99
C LYS A 498 -10.59 -5.00 26.21
N ARG A 499 -9.78 -4.74 27.24
CA ARG A 499 -10.20 -3.95 28.41
C ARG A 499 -10.61 -2.54 28.02
N ASP A 500 -9.79 -1.87 27.21
CA ASP A 500 -10.08 -0.50 26.78
C ASP A 500 -11.33 -0.43 25.90
N LEU A 501 -11.58 -1.45 25.05
CA LEU A 501 -12.80 -1.57 24.26
C LEU A 501 -14.03 -1.73 25.16
N GLN A 502 -13.95 -2.51 26.24
CA GLN A 502 -15.04 -2.68 27.20
C GLN A 502 -15.38 -1.37 27.92
N VAL A 503 -14.36 -0.63 28.37
CA VAL A 503 -14.54 0.70 29.00
C VAL A 503 -15.16 1.68 28.00
N TYR A 504 -14.66 1.68 26.76
CA TYR A 504 -15.20 2.51 25.69
C TYR A 504 -16.68 2.20 25.41
N ALA A 505 -17.06 0.93 25.33
CA ALA A 505 -18.44 0.49 25.09
C ALA A 505 -19.41 0.97 26.18
N GLN A 506 -18.98 0.93 27.45
CA GLN A 506 -19.77 1.45 28.57
C GLN A 506 -20.02 2.95 28.47
N SER A 507 -19.00 3.73 28.03
CA SER A 507 -19.11 5.18 27.90
C SER A 507 -20.05 5.63 26.77
N PHE A 508 -20.29 4.82 25.74
CA PHE A 508 -21.10 5.17 24.58
C PHE A 508 -22.44 4.44 24.50
N LYS A 509 -22.77 3.55 25.47
CA LYS A 509 -23.98 2.71 25.44
C LYS A 509 -24.19 2.05 24.06
N VAL A 510 -23.12 1.61 23.44
CA VAL A 510 -23.17 0.85 22.19
C VAL A 510 -23.73 -0.51 22.55
N LYS A 511 -25.01 -0.71 22.20
CA LYS A 511 -25.72 -1.98 22.39
C LYS A 511 -25.27 -3.01 21.36
#